data_a6d71151bee2e3343580bba3a8de46a5
#
_entry.id   a6d71151bee2e3343580bba3a8de46a5
#
_cell.length_a   1.000
_cell.length_b   1.000
_cell.length_c   1.000
_cell.angle_alpha   90.00
_cell.angle_beta   90.00
_cell.angle_gamma   90.00
#
_symmetry.space_group_name_H-M   'P 1'
#
loop_
_entity.id
_entity.type
_entity.pdbx_description
1 polymer ?
#
loop_
_entity_poly.entity_id
_entity_poly.type
_entity_poly.pdbx_seq_one_letter_code
_entity_poly.pdbx_strand_id
1 'polypeptide(L)'
;HRGPDHTGYYENNNKTQELIKYHDLKLNSNVLMIDPLGYLEFMYLLKRSTFVMSDSGTVVEEACILNKPSIQMRYSTERPEVYDVNASIKFDPSEEISDFKSYITKVMKLIGTNWKQPFGDGNASKNIVDDLVKLSESKSFYKHNKENYSFDISNSFKE
;
A
#
# COMPACT_ATOMS: atom_id res chain seq x y z
N HIS A 1 -27.22 15.75 16.25
CA HIS A 1 -26.57 15.23 15.02
C HIS A 1 -25.30 16.03 14.81
N ARG A 2 -24.14 15.51 15.24
CA ARG A 2 -22.85 15.97 14.75
C ARG A 2 -22.71 15.40 13.34
N GLY A 3 -22.52 16.28 12.37
CA GLY A 3 -22.19 15.85 11.01
C GLY A 3 -20.93 14.98 10.99
N PRO A 4 -20.63 14.32 9.88
CA PRO A 4 -19.45 13.47 9.78
C PRO A 4 -18.23 14.28 10.16
N ASP A 5 -17.45 13.72 11.09
CA ASP A 5 -16.17 14.32 11.50
C ASP A 5 -15.22 14.25 10.30
N HIS A 6 -14.94 15.39 9.69
CA HIS A 6 -14.03 15.52 8.53
C HIS A 6 -12.58 15.72 8.97
N THR A 7 -12.20 15.21 10.15
CA THR A 7 -10.84 15.30 10.66
C THR A 7 -9.92 14.35 9.92
N GLY A 8 -8.86 14.86 9.32
CA GLY A 8 -7.77 14.09 8.77
C GLY A 8 -6.70 13.81 9.83
N TYR A 9 -6.27 12.57 9.95
CA TYR A 9 -5.14 12.17 10.79
C TYR A 9 -3.89 12.05 9.93
N TYR A 10 -2.80 12.62 10.39
CA TYR A 10 -1.52 12.57 9.71
C TYR A 10 -0.45 12.04 10.67
N GLU A 11 0.17 10.92 10.32
CA GLU A 11 1.26 10.35 11.11
C GLU A 11 2.52 11.20 10.95
N ASN A 12 2.99 11.73 12.06
CA ASN A 12 4.03 12.74 12.11
C ASN A 12 5.41 12.08 12.27
N ASN A 13 6.24 12.12 11.25
CA ASN A 13 7.64 11.75 11.35
C ASN A 13 8.56 13.00 11.33
N ASN A 14 9.78 12.85 11.85
CA ASN A 14 10.72 13.97 11.99
C ASN A 14 10.97 14.69 10.65
N LYS A 15 11.09 13.95 9.55
CA LYS A 15 11.35 14.52 8.22
C LYS A 15 10.19 15.40 7.74
N THR A 16 8.96 14.99 8.00
CA THR A 16 7.78 15.77 7.63
C THR A 16 7.67 17.04 8.47
N GLN A 17 7.96 16.97 9.77
CA GLN A 17 7.99 18.16 10.62
C GLN A 17 9.01 19.19 10.13
N GLU A 18 10.20 18.73 9.76
CA GLU A 18 11.25 19.58 9.19
C GLU A 18 10.77 20.25 7.89
N LEU A 19 10.12 19.52 6.99
CA LEU A 19 9.60 20.08 5.74
C LEU A 19 8.47 21.07 5.97
N ILE A 20 7.54 20.80 6.89
CA ILE A 20 6.47 21.72 7.26
C ILE A 20 7.07 23.04 7.77
N LYS A 21 8.08 22.97 8.65
CA LYS A 21 8.78 24.16 9.17
C LYS A 21 9.57 24.87 8.09
N TYR A 22 10.31 24.13 7.26
CA TYR A 22 11.14 24.71 6.21
C TYR A 22 10.31 25.48 5.18
N HIS A 23 9.12 24.99 4.85
CA HIS A 23 8.22 25.61 3.87
C HIS A 23 7.18 26.54 4.52
N ASP A 24 7.25 26.80 5.82
CA ASP A 24 6.26 27.59 6.59
C ASP A 24 4.80 27.18 6.28
N LEU A 25 4.55 25.89 6.20
CA LEU A 25 3.23 25.36 5.86
C LEU A 25 2.27 25.49 7.04
N LYS A 26 1.16 26.19 6.83
CA LYS A 26 0.08 26.31 7.81
C LYS A 26 -0.93 25.19 7.60
N LEU A 27 -0.99 24.28 8.55
CA LEU A 27 -1.98 23.20 8.51
C LEU A 27 -3.36 23.75 8.87
N ASN A 28 -4.39 23.24 8.18
CA ASN A 28 -5.77 23.53 8.53
C ASN A 28 -6.12 22.92 9.89
N SER A 29 -7.02 23.56 10.66
CA SER A 29 -7.47 23.08 11.97
C SER A 29 -8.12 21.69 11.95
N ASN A 30 -8.55 21.21 10.79
CA ASN A 30 -9.10 19.86 10.61
C ASN A 30 -8.02 18.79 10.35
N VAL A 31 -6.74 19.16 10.37
CA VAL A 31 -5.62 18.23 10.25
C VAL A 31 -5.02 17.99 11.62
N LEU A 32 -5.13 16.78 12.13
CA LEU A 32 -4.49 16.38 13.37
C LEU A 32 -3.14 15.70 13.05
N MET A 33 -2.07 16.31 13.53
CA MET A 33 -0.76 15.69 13.56
C MET A 33 -0.69 14.79 14.78
N ILE A 34 -0.41 13.52 14.57
CA ILE A 34 -0.30 12.53 15.65
C ILE A 34 1.11 11.91 15.63
N ASP A 35 1.58 11.52 16.80
CA ASP A 35 2.82 10.76 16.90
C ASP A 35 2.71 9.41 16.20
N PRO A 36 3.84 8.81 15.76
CA PRO A 36 3.84 7.49 15.16
C PRO A 36 3.11 6.47 16.04
N LEU A 37 2.18 5.75 15.43
CA LEU A 37 1.35 4.76 16.11
C LEU A 37 2.01 3.38 16.06
N GLY A 38 1.69 2.53 17.03
CA GLY A 38 1.90 1.11 16.91
C GLY A 38 1.04 0.51 15.78
N TYR A 39 1.45 -0.67 15.29
CA TYR A 39 0.78 -1.30 14.16
C TYR A 39 -0.72 -1.51 14.40
N LEU A 40 -1.11 -1.97 15.58
CA LEU A 40 -2.53 -2.26 15.89
C LEU A 40 -3.38 -0.98 15.96
N GLU A 41 -2.84 0.09 16.53
CA GLU A 41 -3.48 1.40 16.58
C GLU A 41 -3.65 1.99 15.19
N PHE A 42 -2.61 1.88 14.37
CA PHE A 42 -2.67 2.30 12.96
C PHE A 42 -3.74 1.53 12.20
N MET A 43 -3.76 0.21 12.29
CA MET A 43 -4.77 -0.64 11.64
C MET A 43 -6.19 -0.35 12.13
N TYR A 44 -6.35 0.00 13.41
CA TYR A 44 -7.63 0.42 13.96
C TYR A 44 -8.13 1.73 13.32
N LEU A 45 -7.25 2.73 13.19
CA LEU A 45 -7.58 3.98 12.50
C LEU A 45 -7.88 3.76 11.03
N LEU A 46 -7.05 3.00 10.34
CA LEU A 46 -7.22 2.66 8.93
C LEU A 46 -8.58 2.00 8.68
N LYS A 47 -8.96 1.03 9.51
CA LYS A 47 -10.26 0.37 9.42
C LYS A 47 -11.45 1.32 9.60
N ARG A 48 -11.30 2.38 10.38
CA ARG A 48 -12.34 3.39 10.67
C ARG A 48 -12.29 4.58 9.72
N SER A 49 -11.22 4.72 8.94
CA SER A 49 -11.10 5.82 7.99
C SER A 49 -12.15 5.72 6.87
N THR A 50 -12.45 6.85 6.28
CA THR A 50 -13.29 6.92 5.06
C THR A 50 -12.48 6.45 3.85
N PHE A 51 -11.25 6.92 3.73
CA PHE A 51 -10.22 6.49 2.78
C PHE A 51 -8.84 6.83 3.34
N VAL A 52 -7.79 6.35 2.73
CA VAL A 52 -6.41 6.66 3.10
C VAL A 52 -5.66 7.27 1.93
N MET A 53 -4.68 8.12 2.24
CA MET A 53 -3.71 8.66 1.28
C MET A 53 -2.31 8.31 1.76
N SER A 54 -1.53 7.66 0.91
CA SER A 54 -0.18 7.22 1.28
C SER A 54 0.70 7.03 0.05
N ASP A 55 1.99 7.22 0.23
CA ASP A 55 3.03 6.80 -0.70
C ASP A 55 3.53 5.37 -0.42
N SER A 56 3.12 4.76 0.68
CA SER A 56 3.50 3.41 1.09
C SER A 56 2.69 2.34 0.34
N GLY A 57 3.37 1.40 -0.32
CA GLY A 57 2.73 0.23 -0.95
C GLY A 57 2.02 -0.65 0.08
N THR A 58 2.64 -0.88 1.25
CA THR A 58 2.06 -1.70 2.32
C THR A 58 0.76 -1.10 2.86
N VAL A 59 0.72 0.20 3.11
CA VAL A 59 -0.51 0.87 3.61
C VAL A 59 -1.66 0.76 2.61
N VAL A 60 -1.37 0.89 1.30
CA VAL A 60 -2.37 0.75 0.25
C VAL A 60 -2.89 -0.69 0.14
N GLU A 61 -2.00 -1.68 0.31
CA GLU A 61 -2.34 -3.10 0.37
C GLU A 61 -3.24 -3.43 1.57
N GLU A 62 -2.87 -2.96 2.75
CA GLU A 62 -3.65 -3.11 4.00
C GLU A 62 -5.01 -2.42 3.90
N ALA A 63 -5.07 -1.23 3.31
CA ALA A 63 -6.33 -0.55 3.04
C ALA A 63 -7.23 -1.39 2.12
N CYS A 64 -6.67 -1.95 1.06
CA CYS A 64 -7.38 -2.85 0.15
C CYS A 64 -7.96 -4.06 0.90
N ILE A 65 -7.15 -4.72 1.75
CA ILE A 65 -7.57 -5.86 2.57
C ILE A 65 -8.71 -5.48 3.53
N LEU A 66 -8.66 -4.29 4.10
CA LEU A 66 -9.70 -3.77 5.00
C LEU A 66 -10.93 -3.18 4.29
N ASN A 67 -10.98 -3.30 2.97
CA ASN A 67 -12.04 -2.74 2.13
C ASN A 67 -12.15 -1.21 2.29
N LYS A 68 -11.00 -0.53 2.37
CA LYS A 68 -10.89 0.93 2.42
C LYS A 68 -10.28 1.46 1.14
N PRO A 69 -10.96 2.42 0.47
CA PRO A 69 -10.38 3.05 -0.71
C PRO A 69 -9.12 3.82 -0.37
N SER A 70 -8.22 3.94 -1.34
CA SER A 70 -6.98 4.69 -1.14
C SER A 70 -6.64 5.60 -2.32
N ILE A 71 -5.83 6.62 -2.04
CA ILE A 71 -5.07 7.38 -3.04
C ILE A 71 -3.60 7.06 -2.81
N GLN A 72 -2.96 6.44 -3.79
CA GLN A 72 -1.53 6.17 -3.73
C GLN A 72 -0.76 7.30 -4.42
N MET A 73 0.09 7.99 -3.66
CA MET A 73 0.87 9.14 -4.10
C MET A 73 2.28 8.71 -4.56
N ARG A 74 2.37 8.03 -5.72
CA ARG A 74 3.63 7.51 -6.27
C ARG A 74 3.64 7.52 -7.80
N TYR A 75 4.84 7.68 -8.38
CA TYR A 75 5.08 7.53 -9.82
C TYR A 75 4.87 6.10 -10.30
N SER A 76 5.32 5.12 -9.52
CA SER A 76 5.23 3.69 -9.83
C SER A 76 4.77 2.91 -8.62
N THR A 77 4.26 1.72 -8.85
CA THR A 77 3.84 0.80 -7.80
C THR A 77 4.26 -0.62 -8.11
N GLU A 78 4.62 -1.33 -7.09
CA GLU A 78 4.80 -2.77 -7.09
C GLU A 78 3.51 -3.54 -6.73
N ARG A 79 2.39 -2.83 -6.62
CA ARG A 79 1.08 -3.38 -6.24
C ARG A 79 -0.02 -2.96 -7.23
N PRO A 80 0.09 -3.33 -8.52
CA PRO A 80 -0.90 -2.96 -9.53
C PRO A 80 -2.28 -3.56 -9.23
N GLU A 81 -2.34 -4.67 -8.50
CA GLU A 81 -3.57 -5.39 -8.18
C GLU A 81 -4.62 -4.52 -7.49
N VAL A 82 -4.21 -3.51 -6.71
CA VAL A 82 -5.15 -2.59 -6.05
C VAL A 82 -5.93 -1.72 -7.04
N TYR A 83 -5.34 -1.45 -8.21
CA TYR A 83 -6.01 -0.71 -9.29
C TYR A 83 -6.92 -1.62 -10.11
N ASP A 84 -6.49 -2.87 -10.36
CA ASP A 84 -7.26 -3.85 -11.12
C ASP A 84 -8.62 -4.13 -10.47
N VAL A 85 -8.64 -4.11 -9.13
CA VAL A 85 -9.90 -4.28 -8.36
C VAL A 85 -10.60 -2.96 -8.04
N ASN A 86 -10.11 -1.81 -8.53
CA ASN A 86 -10.62 -0.49 -8.22
C ASN A 86 -10.65 -0.15 -6.72
N ALA A 87 -9.66 -0.62 -5.97
CA ALA A 87 -9.50 -0.29 -4.54
C ALA A 87 -8.70 1.00 -4.31
N SER A 88 -7.93 1.44 -5.30
CA SER A 88 -7.04 2.58 -5.18
C SER A 88 -7.06 3.48 -6.42
N ILE A 89 -6.81 4.75 -6.18
CA ILE A 89 -6.57 5.76 -7.22
C ILE A 89 -5.09 6.12 -7.19
N LYS A 90 -4.42 6.07 -8.34
CA LYS A 90 -3.04 6.54 -8.46
C LYS A 90 -3.03 8.05 -8.66
N PHE A 91 -2.25 8.74 -7.86
CA PHE A 91 -1.89 10.14 -8.03
C PHE A 91 -0.39 10.23 -8.28
N ASP A 92 -0.03 10.82 -9.41
CA ASP A 92 1.36 11.09 -9.74
C ASP A 92 1.78 12.42 -9.11
N PRO A 93 2.80 12.44 -8.20
CA PRO A 93 3.24 13.68 -7.55
C PRO A 93 3.79 14.75 -8.51
N SER A 94 4.07 14.42 -9.77
CA SER A 94 4.47 15.40 -10.80
C SER A 94 3.29 16.14 -11.42
N GLU A 95 2.06 15.66 -11.22
CA GLU A 95 0.86 16.34 -11.69
C GLU A 95 0.59 17.61 -10.88
N GLU A 96 -0.06 18.59 -11.50
CA GLU A 96 -0.41 19.83 -10.81
C GLU A 96 -1.42 19.58 -9.69
N ILE A 97 -1.16 20.19 -8.54
CA ILE A 97 -2.03 20.10 -7.35
C ILE A 97 -3.44 20.65 -7.64
N SER A 98 -3.59 21.53 -8.63
CA SER A 98 -4.89 22.05 -9.06
C SER A 98 -5.92 20.96 -9.36
N ASP A 99 -5.46 19.80 -9.87
CA ASP A 99 -6.32 18.67 -10.20
C ASP A 99 -6.59 17.72 -9.02
N PHE A 100 -5.92 17.93 -7.88
CA PHE A 100 -6.04 17.04 -6.73
C PHE A 100 -7.50 16.83 -6.27
N LYS A 101 -8.32 17.86 -6.37
CA LYS A 101 -9.77 17.78 -6.06
C LYS A 101 -10.48 16.69 -6.88
N SER A 102 -10.04 16.45 -8.11
CA SER A 102 -10.60 15.39 -8.96
C SER A 102 -10.32 14.01 -8.39
N TYR A 103 -9.12 13.80 -7.80
CA TYR A 103 -8.73 12.54 -7.17
C TYR A 103 -9.53 12.29 -5.90
N ILE A 104 -9.77 13.32 -5.08
CA ILE A 104 -10.69 13.21 -3.94
C ILE A 104 -12.08 12.80 -4.41
N THR A 105 -12.60 13.42 -5.47
CA THR A 105 -13.91 13.07 -6.01
C THR A 105 -13.95 11.62 -6.53
N LYS A 106 -12.86 11.14 -7.13
CA LYS A 106 -12.75 9.75 -7.60
C LYS A 106 -12.74 8.77 -6.44
N VAL A 107 -11.91 9.00 -5.40
CA VAL A 107 -11.83 8.08 -4.26
C VAL A 107 -13.12 8.05 -3.44
N MET A 108 -13.81 9.18 -3.33
CA MET A 108 -15.12 9.26 -2.67
C MET A 108 -16.18 8.36 -3.33
N LYS A 109 -16.09 8.15 -4.64
CA LYS A 109 -17.01 7.24 -5.37
C LYS A 109 -16.74 5.76 -5.07
N LEU A 110 -15.57 5.43 -4.52
CA LEU A 110 -15.22 4.05 -4.14
C LEU A 110 -15.70 3.70 -2.74
N ILE A 111 -16.16 4.68 -1.95
CA ILE A 111 -16.67 4.43 -0.59
C ILE A 111 -17.91 3.56 -0.66
N GLY A 112 -17.89 2.47 0.11
CA GLY A 112 -19.00 1.51 0.16
C GLY A 112 -19.02 0.52 -1.00
N THR A 113 -18.10 0.61 -1.95
CA THR A 113 -17.93 -0.46 -2.94
C THR A 113 -17.20 -1.65 -2.33
N ASN A 114 -17.44 -2.83 -2.88
CA ASN A 114 -16.76 -4.05 -2.48
C ASN A 114 -15.97 -4.60 -3.67
N TRP A 115 -14.80 -5.16 -3.40
CA TRP A 115 -13.97 -5.84 -4.39
C TRP A 115 -13.52 -7.19 -3.88
N LYS A 116 -13.18 -8.09 -4.81
CA LYS A 116 -12.56 -9.35 -4.47
C LYS A 116 -11.12 -9.09 -4.04
N GLN A 117 -10.71 -9.63 -2.89
CA GLN A 117 -9.34 -9.48 -2.40
C GLN A 117 -8.32 -10.04 -3.39
N PRO A 118 -7.39 -9.19 -3.90
CA PRO A 118 -6.36 -9.67 -4.83
C PRO A 118 -5.19 -10.35 -4.10
N PHE A 119 -5.03 -10.13 -2.80
CA PHE A 119 -3.90 -10.60 -1.98
C PHE A 119 -4.15 -11.96 -1.33
N GLY A 120 -5.18 -12.68 -1.77
CA GLY A 120 -5.49 -14.01 -1.27
C GLY A 120 -6.41 -14.04 -0.06
N ASP A 121 -6.53 -15.23 0.52
CA ASP A 121 -7.51 -15.57 1.56
C ASP A 121 -6.86 -15.84 2.95
N GLY A 122 -5.56 -15.57 3.10
CA GLY A 122 -4.81 -15.84 4.32
C GLY A 122 -4.25 -17.26 4.44
N ASN A 123 -4.46 -18.14 3.44
CA ASN A 123 -4.01 -19.53 3.47
C ASN A 123 -2.64 -19.75 2.77
N ALA A 124 -1.90 -18.71 2.45
CA ALA A 124 -0.65 -18.82 1.70
C ALA A 124 0.36 -19.76 2.35
N SER A 125 0.56 -19.68 3.66
CA SER A 125 1.49 -20.58 4.39
C SER A 125 1.09 -22.04 4.30
N LYS A 126 -0.20 -22.34 4.43
CA LYS A 126 -0.73 -23.70 4.27
C LYS A 126 -0.50 -24.21 2.85
N ASN A 127 -0.83 -23.41 1.85
CA ASN A 127 -0.66 -23.78 0.44
C ASN A 127 0.81 -24.06 0.11
N ILE A 128 1.73 -23.22 0.61
CA ILE A 128 3.17 -23.41 0.45
C ILE A 128 3.62 -24.74 1.07
N VAL A 129 3.20 -25.03 2.30
CA VAL A 129 3.55 -26.29 2.98
C VAL A 129 2.98 -27.49 2.22
N ASP A 130 1.72 -27.44 1.82
CA ASP A 130 1.06 -28.52 1.08
C ASP A 130 1.78 -28.78 -0.26
N ASP A 131 2.25 -27.75 -0.96
CA ASP A 131 2.99 -27.88 -2.20
C ASP A 131 4.41 -28.43 -1.97
N LEU A 132 5.10 -28.00 -0.92
CA LEU A 132 6.40 -28.55 -0.54
C LEU A 132 6.32 -30.04 -0.19
N VAL A 133 5.28 -30.46 0.53
CA VAL A 133 5.03 -31.88 0.84
C VAL A 133 4.83 -32.68 -0.44
N LYS A 134 3.95 -32.24 -1.34
CA LYS A 134 3.72 -32.91 -2.63
C LYS A 134 5.00 -33.02 -3.47
N LEU A 135 5.79 -31.93 -3.54
CA LEU A 135 7.07 -31.93 -4.25
C LEU A 135 8.08 -32.91 -3.64
N SER A 136 8.13 -33.00 -2.32
CA SER A 136 8.96 -33.97 -1.59
C SER A 136 8.56 -35.41 -1.87
N GLU A 137 7.27 -35.73 -1.78
CA GLU A 137 6.73 -37.04 -2.05
C GLU A 137 6.96 -37.49 -3.51
N SER A 138 6.81 -36.56 -4.46
CA SER A 138 7.05 -36.84 -5.89
C SER A 138 8.52 -36.97 -6.25
N LYS A 139 9.46 -36.75 -5.31
CA LYS A 139 10.92 -36.69 -5.52
C LYS A 139 11.34 -35.65 -6.59
N SER A 140 10.44 -34.77 -7.01
CA SER A 140 10.74 -33.77 -8.02
C SER A 140 11.58 -32.61 -7.47
N PHE A 141 11.65 -32.46 -6.15
CA PHE A 141 12.49 -31.49 -5.47
C PHE A 141 13.99 -31.65 -5.79
N TYR A 142 14.43 -32.88 -6.12
CA TYR A 142 15.84 -33.16 -6.39
C TYR A 142 16.21 -33.09 -7.89
N LYS A 143 15.23 -32.99 -8.78
CA LYS A 143 15.49 -32.99 -10.23
C LYS A 143 15.90 -31.63 -10.79
N HIS A 144 15.49 -30.54 -10.15
CA HIS A 144 15.78 -29.17 -10.62
C HIS A 144 17.16 -28.62 -10.26
N ASN A 145 17.91 -29.29 -9.38
CA ASN A 145 19.24 -28.81 -8.95
C ASN A 145 20.41 -29.22 -9.82
N LYS A 146 20.21 -29.86 -10.97
CA LYS A 146 21.31 -30.31 -11.83
C LYS A 146 21.47 -29.62 -13.17
N GLU A 147 20.50 -28.79 -13.56
CA GLU A 147 20.55 -28.18 -14.90
C GLU A 147 20.27 -26.69 -14.84
N ASN A 148 21.09 -25.82 -14.73
CA ASN A 148 20.97 -24.35 -14.98
C ASN A 148 21.36 -23.38 -13.90
N TYR A 149 22.44 -23.61 -13.16
CA TYR A 149 23.18 -22.49 -12.58
C TYR A 149 24.66 -22.57 -12.95
N SER A 150 24.99 -22.50 -14.23
CA SER A 150 26.29 -21.97 -14.63
C SER A 150 26.22 -20.45 -14.56
N PHE A 151 26.44 -19.89 -13.39
CA PHE A 151 26.75 -18.46 -13.24
C PHE A 151 28.15 -18.26 -13.86
N ASP A 152 28.18 -17.82 -15.10
CA ASP A 152 29.41 -17.38 -15.74
C ASP A 152 29.79 -16.01 -15.14
N ILE A 153 30.60 -16.05 -14.09
CA ILE A 153 31.12 -14.87 -13.40
C ILE A 153 32.17 -14.12 -14.27
N SER A 154 32.59 -14.69 -15.42
CA SER A 154 33.66 -14.15 -16.24
C SER A 154 33.34 -12.82 -16.93
N ASN A 155 32.06 -12.43 -17.01
CA ASN A 155 31.62 -11.20 -17.68
C ASN A 155 31.14 -10.08 -16.75
N SER A 156 31.18 -10.26 -15.42
CA SER A 156 30.67 -9.25 -14.48
C SER A 156 31.68 -8.19 -14.05
N PHE A 157 32.93 -8.28 -14.51
CA PHE A 157 34.03 -7.35 -14.18
C PHE A 157 34.81 -6.95 -15.44
N LYS A 158 34.13 -6.36 -16.42
CA LYS A 158 34.81 -5.52 -17.41
C LYS A 158 34.19 -4.15 -17.37
N GLU A 159 35.05 -3.17 -17.02
CA GLU A 159 34.89 -1.73 -16.86
C GLU A 159 33.97 -1.05 -17.86
#